data_fd36c16dfd58a0d117620fa92a81298a
#
_entry.id   fd36c16dfd58a0d117620fa92a81298a
#
_cell.length_a   1.000
_cell.length_b   1.000
_cell.length_c   1.000
_cell.angle_alpha   90.00
_cell.angle_beta   90.00
_cell.angle_gamma   90.00
#
_symmetry.space_group_name_H-M   'P 1'
#
loop_
_entity.id
_entity.type
_entity.pdbx_description
1 polymer ?
#
loop_
_entity_poly.entity_id
_entity_poly.type
_entity_poly.pdbx_seq_one_letter_code
_entity_poly.pdbx_strand_id
1 'polypeptide(L)'
;MKIRTSGLRGLGLIALGLAGAAPAMAHGPQGQTAQTAGPTPVETTDLGSGIYMLTGRGGNVGVLSGGEGTLVVDSQYADMAPGLLSAIEEVAGETDIRFLLNTHWHGDHTGGNVPMAETGATILAHDEVRTRLTSENTRAMGGETQIIPPADEAAWPVVSYSEEMRVYLNGQTIHILHLPDAHTDGDSAVYFEEANILHTGDVMFNGRFPFVDVWSGGTFAGYIKALSKLHDLADDETRIIPGHGPEATRADIKALRDMMVAAVVAVDEAMEGGKSLVDVQATDPLAPWSDDWGWAFIDAERFTALIYADLSS
;
A
#
# COMPACT_ATOMS: atom_id res chain seq x y z
N MET A 1 -58.51 12.96 5.10
CA MET A 1 -59.55 13.98 4.82
C MET A 1 -58.89 15.36 4.85
N LYS A 2 -59.03 16.06 3.72
CA LYS A 2 -58.72 17.48 3.45
C LYS A 2 -57.28 17.98 3.39
N ILE A 3 -56.84 18.03 2.19
CA ILE A 3 -56.06 18.98 1.39
C ILE A 3 -56.38 20.45 1.75
N ARG A 4 -55.38 21.31 1.84
CA ARG A 4 -55.50 22.69 1.31
C ARG A 4 -54.11 23.23 0.88
N THR A 5 -54.09 23.63 -0.33
CA THR A 5 -53.19 24.38 -1.21
C THR A 5 -53.22 25.89 -0.94
N SER A 6 -52.22 26.55 -1.51
CA SER A 6 -52.09 27.97 -1.96
C SER A 6 -51.22 28.83 -1.02
N GLY A 7 -50.35 29.73 -1.51
CA GLY A 7 -50.27 30.35 -2.80
C GLY A 7 -49.02 31.21 -2.96
N LEU A 8 -48.72 31.51 -4.21
CA LEU A 8 -47.68 32.38 -4.79
C LEU A 8 -47.80 33.85 -4.33
N ARG A 9 -46.68 34.55 -4.29
CA ARG A 9 -46.35 35.81 -5.00
C ARG A 9 -45.30 36.64 -4.26
N GLY A 10 -44.35 37.18 -5.05
CA GLY A 10 -43.54 38.31 -4.69
C GLY A 10 -42.28 38.44 -5.55
N LEU A 11 -42.43 39.00 -6.76
CA LEU A 11 -41.34 39.54 -7.56
C LEU A 11 -40.74 40.78 -6.87
N GLY A 12 -39.42 40.90 -6.92
CA GLY A 12 -38.72 42.16 -6.62
C GLY A 12 -37.42 42.22 -7.46
N LEU A 13 -37.42 43.14 -8.41
CA LEU A 13 -36.42 43.40 -9.42
C LEU A 13 -35.24 44.28 -8.93
N ILE A 14 -34.06 44.04 -9.47
CA ILE A 14 -32.99 44.93 -9.94
C ILE A 14 -32.11 45.64 -8.90
N ALA A 15 -30.78 45.32 -8.98
CA ALA A 15 -29.74 46.36 -8.99
C ALA A 15 -28.56 45.83 -9.83
N LEU A 16 -28.30 46.53 -10.94
CA LEU A 16 -27.08 46.48 -11.75
C LEU A 16 -25.90 46.98 -10.92
N GLY A 17 -24.81 46.25 -10.90
CA GLY A 17 -23.50 46.66 -10.39
C GLY A 17 -22.43 46.29 -11.38
N LEU A 18 -21.71 47.29 -11.89
CA LEU A 18 -20.78 47.31 -12.99
C LEU A 18 -19.65 46.27 -12.91
N ALA A 19 -19.39 45.69 -14.06
CA ALA A 19 -18.27 44.86 -14.39
C ALA A 19 -16.92 45.63 -14.28
N GLY A 20 -16.03 45.13 -13.45
CA GLY A 20 -14.60 45.41 -13.52
C GLY A 20 -13.90 44.23 -14.17
N ALA A 21 -13.55 44.36 -15.45
CA ALA A 21 -12.76 43.36 -16.14
C ALA A 21 -11.29 43.44 -15.66
N ALA A 22 -10.83 42.44 -14.94
CA ALA A 22 -9.41 42.19 -14.77
C ALA A 22 -8.87 41.43 -15.98
N PRO A 23 -7.69 41.70 -16.49
CA PRO A 23 -7.14 41.02 -17.63
C PRO A 23 -6.80 39.57 -17.28
N ALA A 24 -7.34 38.63 -18.02
CA ALA A 24 -6.93 37.21 -17.98
C ALA A 24 -5.45 37.13 -18.41
N MET A 25 -4.57 36.84 -17.48
CA MET A 25 -3.23 36.34 -17.78
C MET A 25 -3.38 34.93 -18.36
N ALA A 26 -3.19 34.83 -19.66
CA ALA A 26 -3.05 33.56 -20.36
C ALA A 26 -1.77 32.88 -19.85
N HIS A 27 -1.91 31.91 -18.98
CA HIS A 27 -0.85 30.94 -18.72
C HIS A 27 -0.84 29.98 -19.91
N GLY A 28 0.09 30.21 -20.85
CA GLY A 28 0.44 29.25 -21.88
C GLY A 28 0.92 27.95 -21.23
N PRO A 29 0.75 26.81 -21.91
CA PRO A 29 1.27 25.55 -21.40
C PRO A 29 2.79 25.67 -21.29
N GLN A 30 3.30 25.78 -20.08
CA GLN A 30 4.72 25.58 -19.81
C GLN A 30 5.00 24.11 -20.12
N GLY A 31 5.60 23.88 -21.28
CA GLY A 31 6.19 22.59 -21.61
C GLY A 31 7.22 22.24 -20.52
N GLN A 32 6.80 21.44 -19.56
CA GLN A 32 7.74 20.70 -18.74
C GLN A 32 8.43 19.75 -19.72
N THR A 33 9.63 20.13 -20.15
CA THR A 33 10.58 19.16 -20.67
C THR A 33 10.74 18.11 -19.60
N ALA A 34 10.16 16.93 -19.83
CA ALA A 34 10.45 15.75 -19.04
C ALA A 34 11.99 15.60 -19.07
N GLN A 35 12.65 16.03 -18.00
CA GLN A 35 14.00 15.56 -17.72
C GLN A 35 13.84 14.05 -17.67
N THR A 36 14.48 13.36 -18.60
CA THR A 36 14.72 11.92 -18.50
C THR A 36 15.68 11.75 -17.31
N ALA A 37 15.12 11.72 -16.10
CA ALA A 37 15.83 11.15 -14.97
C ALA A 37 16.26 9.76 -15.42
N GLY A 38 17.54 9.44 -15.28
CA GLY A 38 18.02 8.08 -15.51
C GLY A 38 17.18 7.09 -14.69
N PRO A 39 17.23 5.79 -15.01
CA PRO A 39 16.47 4.80 -14.27
C PRO A 39 16.73 4.98 -12.78
N THR A 40 15.67 5.01 -11.98
CA THR A 40 15.78 5.08 -10.52
C THR A 40 16.59 3.87 -10.07
N PRO A 41 17.68 4.04 -9.34
CA PRO A 41 18.52 2.91 -8.93
C PRO A 41 17.72 1.96 -8.04
N VAL A 42 17.94 0.67 -8.20
CA VAL A 42 17.46 -0.37 -7.28
C VAL A 42 18.64 -0.73 -6.39
N GLU A 43 18.46 -0.63 -5.08
CA GLU A 43 19.46 -1.03 -4.08
C GLU A 43 19.21 -2.47 -3.66
N THR A 44 20.28 -3.25 -3.51
CA THR A 44 20.23 -4.67 -3.14
C THR A 44 20.84 -4.88 -1.77
N THR A 45 20.08 -5.53 -0.87
CA THR A 45 20.56 -5.98 0.45
C THR A 45 20.55 -7.50 0.49
N ASP A 46 21.68 -8.12 0.75
CA ASP A 46 21.79 -9.58 0.95
C ASP A 46 21.33 -9.94 2.37
N LEU A 47 20.30 -10.77 2.45
CA LEU A 47 19.76 -11.27 3.74
C LEU A 47 20.29 -12.67 4.09
N GLY A 48 21.12 -13.25 3.26
CA GLY A 48 21.61 -14.61 3.42
C GLY A 48 20.68 -15.67 2.83
N SER A 49 21.13 -16.93 2.81
CA SER A 49 20.36 -18.07 2.32
C SER A 49 19.82 -17.94 0.89
N GLY A 50 20.45 -17.08 0.05
CA GLY A 50 19.97 -16.78 -1.31
C GLY A 50 18.76 -15.85 -1.33
N ILE A 51 18.48 -15.16 -0.24
CA ILE A 51 17.37 -14.21 -0.12
C ILE A 51 17.92 -12.78 -0.09
N TYR A 52 17.27 -11.91 -0.88
CA TYR A 52 17.66 -10.50 -1.06
C TYR A 52 16.46 -9.60 -0.90
N MET A 53 16.66 -8.40 -0.34
CA MET A 53 15.72 -7.30 -0.39
C MET A 53 16.18 -6.29 -1.45
N LEU A 54 15.30 -5.98 -2.41
CA LEU A 54 15.53 -4.96 -3.42
C LEU A 54 14.67 -3.74 -3.08
N THR A 55 15.30 -2.58 -2.97
CA THR A 55 14.64 -1.32 -2.62
C THR A 55 14.71 -0.34 -3.78
N GLY A 56 13.57 0.24 -4.13
CA GLY A 56 13.44 1.24 -5.19
C GLY A 56 12.45 2.33 -4.80
N ARG A 57 11.71 2.85 -5.79
CA ARG A 57 10.73 3.91 -5.56
C ARG A 57 9.40 3.40 -4.99
N GLY A 58 9.00 2.18 -5.34
CA GLY A 58 7.80 1.51 -4.84
C GLY A 58 8.07 0.69 -3.58
N GLY A 59 7.25 -0.32 -3.33
CA GLY A 59 7.45 -1.24 -2.22
C GLY A 59 8.74 -2.04 -2.33
N ASN A 60 9.24 -2.51 -1.20
CA ASN A 60 10.38 -3.42 -1.18
C ASN A 60 10.03 -4.75 -1.84
N VAL A 61 10.97 -5.33 -2.53
CA VAL A 61 10.83 -6.61 -3.25
C VAL A 61 11.71 -7.66 -2.58
N GLY A 62 11.13 -8.83 -2.30
CA GLY A 62 11.87 -10.00 -1.84
C GLY A 62 12.30 -10.87 -3.03
N VAL A 63 13.51 -11.39 -3.01
CA VAL A 63 14.01 -12.32 -4.04
C VAL A 63 14.61 -13.53 -3.35
N LEU A 64 14.09 -14.72 -3.62
CA LEU A 64 14.77 -15.98 -3.31
C LEU A 64 15.36 -16.56 -4.60
N SER A 65 16.66 -16.73 -4.64
CA SER A 65 17.40 -17.28 -5.78
C SER A 65 18.14 -18.56 -5.41
N GLY A 66 18.23 -19.48 -6.37
CA GLY A 66 19.00 -20.72 -6.24
C GLY A 66 18.88 -21.63 -7.44
N GLY A 67 19.40 -22.84 -7.33
CA GLY A 67 19.52 -23.79 -8.44
C GLY A 67 18.20 -24.31 -9.01
N GLU A 68 17.08 -24.13 -8.31
CA GLU A 68 15.74 -24.53 -8.77
C GLU A 68 14.95 -23.37 -9.41
N GLY A 69 15.56 -22.18 -9.56
CA GLY A 69 14.95 -20.96 -10.12
C GLY A 69 14.74 -19.89 -9.07
N THR A 70 14.07 -18.80 -9.46
CA THR A 70 13.84 -17.62 -8.63
C THR A 70 12.38 -17.46 -8.29
N LEU A 71 12.09 -17.09 -7.02
CA LEU A 71 10.81 -16.56 -6.58
C LEU A 71 11.00 -15.09 -6.22
N VAL A 72 10.12 -14.24 -6.74
CA VAL A 72 10.09 -12.80 -6.48
C VAL A 72 8.82 -12.48 -5.71
N VAL A 73 8.92 -11.65 -4.67
CA VAL A 73 7.80 -11.12 -3.90
C VAL A 73 7.64 -9.64 -4.24
N ASP A 74 6.54 -9.29 -4.88
CA ASP A 74 6.21 -7.97 -5.44
C ASP A 74 7.07 -7.54 -6.65
N SER A 75 6.64 -6.49 -7.35
CA SER A 75 7.25 -6.09 -8.63
C SER A 75 7.38 -4.58 -8.81
N GLN A 76 7.15 -3.78 -7.76
CA GLN A 76 7.22 -2.32 -7.79
C GLN A 76 6.30 -1.66 -8.83
N TYR A 77 6.58 -0.39 -9.18
CA TYR A 77 5.92 0.31 -10.28
C TYR A 77 6.40 -0.21 -11.65
N ALA A 78 5.57 -0.06 -12.67
CA ALA A 78 5.86 -0.51 -14.03
C ALA A 78 7.16 0.08 -14.60
N ASP A 79 7.46 1.34 -14.33
CA ASP A 79 8.66 2.01 -14.80
C ASP A 79 9.94 1.62 -14.05
N MET A 80 9.81 0.92 -12.92
CA MET A 80 10.93 0.32 -12.19
C MET A 80 11.35 -1.05 -12.73
N ALA A 81 10.49 -1.71 -13.51
CA ALA A 81 10.71 -3.08 -13.96
C ALA A 81 12.06 -3.33 -14.66
N PRO A 82 12.58 -2.46 -15.56
CA PRO A 82 13.89 -2.69 -16.17
C PRO A 82 15.04 -2.73 -15.16
N GLY A 83 15.02 -1.81 -14.17
CA GLY A 83 16.03 -1.79 -13.10
C GLY A 83 15.88 -2.97 -12.14
N LEU A 84 14.64 -3.35 -11.85
CA LEU A 84 14.33 -4.49 -10.98
C LEU A 84 14.79 -5.81 -11.62
N LEU A 85 14.49 -6.04 -12.90
CA LEU A 85 14.92 -7.23 -13.63
C LEU A 85 16.46 -7.31 -13.70
N SER A 86 17.14 -6.16 -13.92
CA SER A 86 18.61 -6.12 -13.90
C SER A 86 19.18 -6.47 -12.52
N ALA A 87 18.60 -5.96 -11.44
CA ALA A 87 19.02 -6.29 -10.09
C ALA A 87 18.76 -7.76 -9.72
N ILE A 88 17.65 -8.33 -10.20
CA ILE A 88 17.35 -9.76 -10.04
C ILE A 88 18.40 -10.59 -10.80
N GLU A 89 18.75 -10.24 -12.04
CA GLU A 89 19.75 -10.92 -12.83
C GLU A 89 21.16 -10.88 -12.15
N GLU A 90 21.51 -9.75 -11.52
CA GLU A 90 22.76 -9.61 -10.79
C GLU A 90 22.89 -10.59 -9.62
N VAL A 91 21.80 -10.84 -8.88
CA VAL A 91 21.82 -11.72 -7.68
C VAL A 91 21.50 -13.17 -7.99
N ALA A 92 20.84 -13.41 -9.10
CA ALA A 92 20.32 -14.72 -9.46
C ALA A 92 21.01 -15.36 -10.67
N GLY A 93 21.84 -14.60 -11.41
CA GLY A 93 22.47 -15.07 -12.64
C GLY A 93 21.50 -15.20 -13.81
N GLU A 94 21.75 -16.09 -14.76
CA GLU A 94 20.81 -16.41 -15.83
C GLU A 94 19.61 -17.15 -15.22
N THR A 95 18.58 -16.39 -14.79
CA THR A 95 17.50 -16.94 -13.99
C THR A 95 16.22 -17.12 -14.75
N ASP A 96 15.66 -18.30 -14.54
CA ASP A 96 14.21 -18.47 -14.69
C ASP A 96 13.53 -17.88 -13.46
N ILE A 97 12.86 -16.74 -13.61
CA ILE A 97 11.89 -16.29 -12.60
C ILE A 97 10.69 -17.22 -12.70
N ARG A 98 10.61 -18.20 -11.79
CA ARG A 98 9.54 -19.20 -11.82
C ARG A 98 8.24 -18.66 -11.26
N PHE A 99 8.34 -17.87 -10.20
CA PHE A 99 7.18 -17.35 -9.48
C PHE A 99 7.35 -15.87 -9.18
N LEU A 100 6.27 -15.11 -9.41
CA LEU A 100 6.03 -13.79 -8.86
C LEU A 100 4.87 -13.90 -7.89
N LEU A 101 5.06 -13.54 -6.64
CA LEU A 101 4.02 -13.49 -5.63
C LEU A 101 3.71 -12.04 -5.31
N ASN A 102 2.45 -11.62 -5.45
CA ASN A 102 2.02 -10.30 -5.00
C ASN A 102 1.50 -10.36 -3.57
N THR A 103 2.01 -9.48 -2.69
CA THR A 103 1.55 -9.37 -1.30
C THR A 103 0.17 -8.76 -1.22
N HIS A 104 -0.12 -7.77 -2.08
CA HIS A 104 -1.42 -7.12 -2.21
C HIS A 104 -1.55 -6.46 -3.61
N TRP A 105 -2.63 -5.72 -3.88
CA TRP A 105 -2.99 -5.28 -5.23
C TRP A 105 -2.48 -3.89 -5.65
N HIS A 106 -1.86 -3.09 -4.79
CA HIS A 106 -1.44 -1.73 -5.12
C HIS A 106 -0.37 -1.68 -6.21
N GLY A 107 -0.40 -0.59 -6.98
CA GLY A 107 0.40 -0.45 -8.19
C GLY A 107 1.91 -0.33 -7.97
N ASP A 108 2.35 0.01 -6.77
CA ASP A 108 3.76 0.01 -6.37
C ASP A 108 4.28 -1.35 -5.89
N HIS A 109 3.41 -2.38 -5.95
CA HIS A 109 3.72 -3.78 -5.70
C HIS A 109 3.41 -4.68 -6.90
N THR A 110 2.49 -4.26 -7.77
CA THR A 110 2.01 -5.06 -8.91
C THR A 110 2.31 -4.42 -10.27
N GLY A 111 2.83 -3.20 -10.31
CA GLY A 111 3.05 -2.47 -11.56
C GLY A 111 4.01 -3.15 -12.52
N GLY A 112 4.99 -3.90 -12.01
CA GLY A 112 5.93 -4.70 -12.79
C GLY A 112 5.44 -6.09 -13.18
N ASN A 113 4.17 -6.46 -12.88
CA ASN A 113 3.66 -7.82 -13.15
C ASN A 113 3.76 -8.21 -14.62
N VAL A 114 3.42 -7.29 -15.56
CA VAL A 114 3.49 -7.59 -17.01
C VAL A 114 4.91 -7.97 -17.45
N PRO A 115 5.94 -7.12 -17.26
CA PRO A 115 7.30 -7.49 -17.62
C PRO A 115 7.83 -8.71 -16.86
N MET A 116 7.38 -8.98 -15.64
CA MET A 116 7.73 -10.23 -14.94
C MET A 116 7.07 -11.45 -15.60
N ALA A 117 5.80 -11.36 -15.99
CA ALA A 117 5.12 -12.42 -16.73
C ALA A 117 5.77 -12.72 -18.08
N GLU A 118 6.29 -11.69 -18.77
CA GLU A 118 7.04 -11.84 -20.03
C GLU A 118 8.33 -12.66 -19.89
N THR A 119 8.91 -12.75 -18.69
CA THR A 119 10.04 -13.65 -18.42
C THR A 119 9.62 -15.13 -18.29
N GLY A 120 8.31 -15.40 -18.25
CA GLY A 120 7.75 -16.72 -18.02
C GLY A 120 7.32 -16.99 -16.57
N ALA A 121 7.40 -15.98 -15.69
CA ALA A 121 7.02 -16.12 -14.30
C ALA A 121 5.51 -16.45 -14.15
N THR A 122 5.20 -17.40 -13.26
CA THR A 122 3.84 -17.67 -12.83
C THR A 122 3.45 -16.71 -11.70
N ILE A 123 2.41 -15.89 -11.93
CA ILE A 123 1.95 -14.92 -10.92
C ILE A 123 1.00 -15.62 -9.93
N LEU A 124 1.30 -15.46 -8.64
CA LEU A 124 0.53 -15.99 -7.51
C LEU A 124 0.07 -14.84 -6.61
N ALA A 125 -1.15 -14.91 -6.09
CA ALA A 125 -1.64 -13.95 -5.09
C ALA A 125 -2.85 -14.50 -4.33
N HIS A 126 -3.28 -13.77 -3.29
CA HIS A 126 -4.56 -14.04 -2.64
C HIS A 126 -5.74 -13.81 -3.60
N ASP A 127 -6.87 -14.51 -3.37
CA ASP A 127 -8.09 -14.41 -4.20
C ASP A 127 -8.58 -12.97 -4.36
N GLU A 128 -8.52 -12.15 -3.30
CA GLU A 128 -8.94 -10.75 -3.35
C GLU A 128 -7.98 -9.88 -4.19
N VAL A 129 -6.68 -10.16 -4.19
CA VAL A 129 -5.72 -9.46 -5.09
C VAL A 129 -6.11 -9.72 -6.55
N ARG A 130 -6.42 -10.98 -6.90
CA ARG A 130 -6.90 -11.31 -8.23
C ARG A 130 -8.21 -10.59 -8.55
N THR A 131 -9.18 -10.60 -7.61
CA THR A 131 -10.47 -9.92 -7.76
C THR A 131 -10.26 -8.45 -8.07
N ARG A 132 -9.39 -7.76 -7.34
CA ARG A 132 -9.11 -6.33 -7.55
C ARG A 132 -8.37 -6.05 -8.85
N LEU A 133 -7.38 -6.86 -9.22
CA LEU A 133 -6.65 -6.66 -10.48
C LEU A 133 -7.52 -6.94 -11.71
N THR A 134 -8.54 -7.78 -11.61
CA THR A 134 -9.45 -8.11 -12.72
C THR A 134 -10.69 -7.23 -12.81
N SER A 135 -10.90 -6.32 -11.85
CA SER A 135 -12.11 -5.50 -11.74
C SER A 135 -11.79 -4.01 -11.69
N GLU A 136 -12.78 -3.17 -11.98
CA GLU A 136 -12.73 -1.75 -11.69
C GLU A 136 -12.83 -1.52 -10.19
N ASN A 137 -11.94 -0.72 -9.64
CA ASN A 137 -11.93 -0.35 -8.23
C ASN A 137 -12.17 1.15 -8.05
N THR A 138 -12.69 1.54 -6.90
CA THR A 138 -12.94 2.93 -6.56
C THR A 138 -12.26 3.26 -5.25
N ARG A 139 -11.51 4.36 -5.22
CA ARG A 139 -10.87 4.88 -4.01
C ARG A 139 -11.19 6.36 -3.85
N ALA A 140 -11.61 6.77 -2.66
CA ALA A 140 -11.87 8.16 -2.33
C ALA A 140 -10.83 8.67 -1.32
N MET A 141 -9.84 9.43 -1.78
CA MET A 141 -8.81 10.00 -0.92
C MET A 141 -8.72 11.51 -1.14
N GLY A 142 -8.68 12.29 -0.04
CA GLY A 142 -8.61 13.75 -0.13
C GLY A 142 -9.87 14.42 -0.72
N GLY A 143 -11.04 13.73 -0.65
CA GLY A 143 -12.30 14.26 -1.19
C GLY A 143 -12.51 14.05 -2.70
N GLU A 144 -11.54 13.43 -3.38
CA GLU A 144 -11.64 13.06 -4.79
C GLU A 144 -11.85 11.55 -4.93
N THR A 145 -12.79 11.16 -5.80
CA THR A 145 -13.01 9.76 -6.15
C THR A 145 -12.15 9.40 -7.35
N GLN A 146 -11.26 8.46 -7.16
CA GLN A 146 -10.43 7.89 -8.22
C GLN A 146 -11.01 6.54 -8.66
N ILE A 147 -11.23 6.39 -9.97
CA ILE A 147 -11.58 5.10 -10.58
C ILE A 147 -10.28 4.47 -11.08
N ILE A 148 -10.00 3.25 -10.65
CA ILE A 148 -8.84 2.46 -11.04
C ILE A 148 -9.35 1.33 -11.94
N PRO A 149 -9.03 1.35 -13.26
CA PRO A 149 -9.49 0.31 -14.18
C PRO A 149 -8.80 -1.03 -13.85
N PRO A 150 -9.35 -2.15 -14.36
CA PRO A 150 -8.66 -3.45 -14.31
C PRO A 150 -7.25 -3.35 -14.87
N ALA A 151 -6.33 -4.11 -14.30
CA ALA A 151 -4.98 -4.25 -14.81
C ALA A 151 -5.00 -5.00 -16.17
N ASP A 152 -3.89 -4.93 -16.93
CA ASP A 152 -3.68 -5.75 -18.10
C ASP A 152 -3.83 -7.24 -17.76
N GLU A 153 -4.42 -8.04 -18.68
CA GLU A 153 -4.64 -9.47 -18.45
C GLU A 153 -3.33 -10.24 -18.16
N ALA A 154 -2.22 -9.81 -18.76
CA ALA A 154 -0.90 -10.39 -18.49
C ALA A 154 -0.39 -10.15 -17.05
N ALA A 155 -0.96 -9.18 -16.32
CA ALA A 155 -0.63 -8.89 -14.93
C ALA A 155 -1.43 -9.73 -13.93
N TRP A 156 -2.42 -10.51 -14.38
CA TRP A 156 -3.33 -11.19 -13.47
C TRP A 156 -2.71 -12.44 -12.84
N PRO A 157 -2.86 -12.64 -11.53
CA PRO A 157 -2.49 -13.90 -10.88
C PRO A 157 -3.21 -15.09 -11.53
N VAL A 158 -2.46 -16.12 -11.91
CA VAL A 158 -3.02 -17.36 -12.51
C VAL A 158 -3.15 -18.49 -11.49
N VAL A 159 -2.50 -18.33 -10.34
CA VAL A 159 -2.68 -19.20 -9.16
C VAL A 159 -3.10 -18.32 -8.00
N SER A 160 -4.19 -18.71 -7.32
CA SER A 160 -4.66 -17.98 -6.14
C SER A 160 -4.96 -18.90 -4.96
N TYR A 161 -5.07 -18.35 -3.77
CA TYR A 161 -5.36 -19.04 -2.51
C TYR A 161 -6.23 -18.14 -1.62
N SER A 162 -6.96 -18.76 -0.68
CA SER A 162 -7.91 -18.07 0.21
C SER A 162 -7.39 -17.83 1.63
N GLU A 163 -6.55 -18.71 2.17
CA GLU A 163 -6.08 -18.60 3.56
C GLU A 163 -4.56 -18.65 3.65
N GLU A 164 -3.95 -19.75 3.22
CA GLU A 164 -2.51 -19.95 3.22
C GLU A 164 -2.06 -20.86 2.07
N MET A 165 -0.81 -20.75 1.70
CA MET A 165 -0.17 -21.63 0.72
C MET A 165 1.28 -21.86 1.11
N ARG A 166 1.84 -22.99 0.68
CA ARG A 166 3.28 -23.27 0.80
C ARG A 166 3.88 -23.54 -0.57
N VAL A 167 5.00 -22.94 -0.81
CA VAL A 167 5.87 -23.21 -1.97
C VAL A 167 7.19 -23.76 -1.46
N TYR A 168 7.70 -24.81 -2.08
CA TYR A 168 8.99 -25.41 -1.74
C TYR A 168 9.96 -25.11 -2.88
N LEU A 169 11.00 -24.34 -2.59
CA LEU A 169 11.97 -23.90 -3.59
C LEU A 169 13.31 -23.60 -2.94
N ASN A 170 14.41 -24.05 -3.56
CA ASN A 170 15.79 -23.80 -3.12
C ASN A 170 16.04 -24.17 -1.65
N GLY A 171 15.43 -25.24 -1.18
CA GLY A 171 15.57 -25.70 0.21
C GLY A 171 14.81 -24.87 1.24
N GLN A 172 13.95 -23.93 0.81
CA GLN A 172 13.08 -23.14 1.67
C GLN A 172 11.64 -23.68 1.62
N THR A 173 11.01 -23.71 2.78
CA THR A 173 9.55 -23.75 2.92
C THR A 173 9.05 -22.32 2.95
N ILE A 174 8.45 -21.88 1.88
CA ILE A 174 7.94 -20.50 1.73
C ILE A 174 6.47 -20.55 2.14
N HIS A 175 6.19 -20.10 3.36
CA HIS A 175 4.84 -20.08 3.92
C HIS A 175 4.20 -18.72 3.64
N ILE A 176 3.13 -18.73 2.88
CA ILE A 176 2.38 -17.55 2.45
C ILE A 176 1.08 -17.53 3.26
N LEU A 177 0.85 -16.45 4.00
CA LEU A 177 -0.26 -16.33 4.95
C LEU A 177 -1.12 -15.14 4.60
N HIS A 178 -2.43 -15.34 4.45
CA HIS A 178 -3.38 -14.24 4.36
C HIS A 178 -3.51 -13.49 5.69
N LEU A 179 -3.56 -12.15 5.58
CA LEU A 179 -3.74 -11.19 6.68
C LEU A 179 -5.01 -10.37 6.39
N PRO A 180 -6.20 -10.89 6.78
CA PRO A 180 -7.47 -10.30 6.40
C PRO A 180 -7.68 -8.91 6.99
N ASP A 181 -8.31 -8.05 6.19
CA ASP A 181 -8.78 -6.71 6.57
C ASP A 181 -7.68 -5.80 7.14
N ALA A 182 -6.40 -6.00 6.76
CA ALA A 182 -5.27 -5.27 7.31
C ALA A 182 -5.01 -3.96 6.54
N HIS A 183 -3.99 -3.90 5.67
CA HIS A 183 -3.75 -2.78 4.78
C HIS A 183 -4.78 -2.72 3.64
N THR A 184 -5.13 -3.90 3.11
CA THR A 184 -6.24 -4.18 2.18
C THR A 184 -6.97 -5.46 2.64
N ASP A 185 -7.94 -5.94 1.85
CA ASP A 185 -8.59 -7.23 2.08
C ASP A 185 -7.79 -8.44 1.57
N GLY A 186 -6.78 -8.22 0.73
CA GLY A 186 -6.01 -9.28 0.07
C GLY A 186 -4.58 -9.44 0.56
N ASP A 187 -4.19 -8.83 1.67
CA ASP A 187 -2.79 -8.81 2.12
C ASP A 187 -2.24 -10.18 2.46
N SER A 188 -0.99 -10.38 2.14
CA SER A 188 -0.26 -11.60 2.45
C SER A 188 1.12 -11.31 3.00
N ALA A 189 1.54 -12.07 4.00
CA ALA A 189 2.92 -12.16 4.43
C ALA A 189 3.58 -13.42 3.85
N VAL A 190 4.88 -13.37 3.62
CA VAL A 190 5.68 -14.45 3.06
C VAL A 190 6.82 -14.78 4.02
N TYR A 191 6.78 -15.96 4.62
CA TYR A 191 7.77 -16.40 5.58
C TYR A 191 8.65 -17.50 4.99
N PHE A 192 9.94 -17.23 4.88
CA PHE A 192 10.97 -18.18 4.48
C PHE A 192 11.44 -18.90 5.75
N GLU A 193 10.85 -20.07 6.05
CA GLU A 193 10.94 -20.71 7.36
C GLU A 193 12.38 -21.06 7.75
N GLU A 194 13.17 -21.69 6.86
CA GLU A 194 14.53 -22.14 7.19
C GLU A 194 15.53 -20.97 7.28
N ALA A 195 15.27 -19.88 6.53
CA ALA A 195 16.09 -18.67 6.59
C ALA A 195 15.72 -17.74 7.73
N ASN A 196 14.54 -17.92 8.33
CA ASN A 196 13.94 -17.03 9.33
C ASN A 196 13.81 -15.59 8.81
N ILE A 197 13.30 -15.42 7.57
CA ILE A 197 13.08 -14.14 6.92
C ILE A 197 11.60 -13.96 6.64
N LEU A 198 11.04 -12.80 6.99
CA LEU A 198 9.61 -12.50 6.84
C LEU A 198 9.41 -11.26 5.96
N HIS A 199 8.73 -11.40 4.83
CA HIS A 199 8.25 -10.29 4.01
C HIS A 199 6.80 -10.00 4.39
N THR A 200 6.52 -8.76 4.79
CA THR A 200 5.20 -8.41 5.36
C THR A 200 4.27 -7.71 4.38
N GLY A 201 4.76 -7.35 3.18
CA GLY A 201 4.06 -6.38 2.35
C GLY A 201 3.74 -5.12 3.16
N ASP A 202 2.69 -4.43 2.78
CA ASP A 202 2.28 -3.16 3.38
C ASP A 202 1.56 -3.30 4.73
N VAL A 203 1.56 -4.50 5.31
CA VAL A 203 1.23 -4.67 6.73
C VAL A 203 2.38 -4.18 7.63
N MET A 204 3.48 -3.70 7.04
CA MET A 204 4.52 -2.98 7.77
C MET A 204 5.12 -1.85 6.94
N PHE A 205 5.05 -0.63 7.51
CA PHE A 205 5.80 0.56 7.11
C PHE A 205 6.82 0.84 8.20
N ASN A 206 8.08 0.51 7.97
CA ASN A 206 9.08 0.67 9.03
C ASN A 206 9.47 2.14 9.22
N GLY A 207 9.27 2.66 10.45
CA GLY A 207 9.62 4.02 10.85
C GLY A 207 8.74 5.12 10.24
N ARG A 208 7.49 4.80 9.85
CA ARG A 208 6.55 5.80 9.30
C ARG A 208 5.09 5.42 9.51
N PHE A 209 4.18 6.40 9.47
CA PHE A 209 2.74 6.12 9.48
C PHE A 209 2.38 5.22 8.30
N PRO A 210 1.66 4.11 8.53
CA PRO A 210 1.22 3.24 7.45
C PRO A 210 0.04 3.86 6.70
N PHE A 211 -0.10 3.48 5.44
CA PHE A 211 -1.36 3.67 4.72
C PHE A 211 -2.28 2.49 5.03
N VAL A 212 -3.52 2.73 5.42
CA VAL A 212 -4.58 1.73 5.53
C VAL A 212 -5.62 2.05 4.48
N ASP A 213 -5.80 1.18 3.49
CA ASP A 213 -6.74 1.40 2.40
C ASP A 213 -8.16 0.95 2.79
N VAL A 214 -8.84 1.80 3.54
CA VAL A 214 -10.21 1.55 4.02
C VAL A 214 -11.23 1.40 2.89
N TRP A 215 -10.90 1.84 1.67
CA TRP A 215 -11.74 1.66 0.47
C TRP A 215 -11.53 0.30 -0.19
N SER A 216 -10.43 -0.36 0.15
CA SER A 216 -10.09 -1.70 -0.33
C SER A 216 -10.18 -2.76 0.77
N GLY A 217 -11.06 -2.53 1.76
CA GLY A 217 -11.33 -3.49 2.83
C GLY A 217 -10.30 -3.54 3.95
N GLY A 218 -9.28 -2.67 3.93
CA GLY A 218 -8.36 -2.49 5.05
C GLY A 218 -9.07 -1.82 6.23
N THR A 219 -8.66 -2.17 7.46
CA THR A 219 -9.16 -1.56 8.70
C THR A 219 -8.02 -1.40 9.71
N PHE A 220 -8.11 -0.40 10.57
CA PHE A 220 -7.12 -0.24 11.64
C PHE A 220 -7.14 -1.41 12.63
N ALA A 221 -8.30 -1.96 12.92
CA ALA A 221 -8.44 -3.13 13.77
C ALA A 221 -7.80 -4.39 13.16
N GLY A 222 -8.03 -4.63 11.88
CA GLY A 222 -7.43 -5.74 11.12
C GLY A 222 -5.91 -5.58 11.01
N TYR A 223 -5.43 -4.37 10.74
CA TYR A 223 -4.00 -4.08 10.65
C TYR A 223 -3.27 -4.34 11.99
N ILE A 224 -3.82 -3.87 13.12
CA ILE A 224 -3.27 -4.12 14.46
C ILE A 224 -3.28 -5.62 14.79
N LYS A 225 -4.34 -6.34 14.39
CA LYS A 225 -4.43 -7.79 14.54
C LYS A 225 -3.37 -8.51 13.69
N ALA A 226 -3.18 -8.08 12.44
CA ALA A 226 -2.15 -8.61 11.56
C ALA A 226 -0.74 -8.38 12.10
N LEU A 227 -0.43 -7.18 12.58
CA LEU A 227 0.86 -6.90 13.26
C LEU A 227 1.06 -7.80 14.48
N SER A 228 0.01 -8.09 15.25
CA SER A 228 0.11 -9.02 16.37
C SER A 228 0.43 -10.44 15.93
N LYS A 229 -0.22 -10.92 14.85
CA LYS A 229 0.07 -12.23 14.24
C LYS A 229 1.50 -12.31 13.72
N LEU A 230 1.99 -11.26 13.04
CA LEU A 230 3.37 -11.19 12.54
C LEU A 230 4.40 -11.15 13.67
N HIS A 231 4.10 -10.39 14.73
CA HIS A 231 4.96 -10.34 15.92
C HIS A 231 5.07 -11.71 16.62
N ASP A 232 3.98 -12.48 16.69
CA ASP A 232 3.96 -13.81 17.29
C ASP A 232 4.63 -14.87 16.40
N LEU A 233 4.64 -14.66 15.07
CA LEU A 233 5.33 -15.51 14.10
C LEU A 233 6.85 -15.27 14.13
N ALA A 234 7.29 -14.02 14.28
CA ALA A 234 8.69 -13.62 14.31
C ALA A 234 9.31 -13.89 15.68
N ASP A 235 10.60 -14.18 15.70
CA ASP A 235 11.46 -14.18 16.89
C ASP A 235 12.46 -13.01 16.84
N ASP A 236 13.34 -12.92 17.84
CA ASP A 236 14.30 -11.80 17.95
C ASP A 236 15.44 -11.87 16.92
N GLU A 237 15.58 -12.99 16.19
CA GLU A 237 16.55 -13.20 15.10
C GLU A 237 15.90 -13.07 13.72
N THR A 238 14.59 -12.97 13.64
CA THR A 238 13.86 -12.84 12.38
C THR A 238 14.23 -11.52 11.71
N ARG A 239 14.73 -11.60 10.45
CA ARG A 239 14.94 -10.46 9.57
C ARG A 239 13.65 -10.16 8.81
N ILE A 240 13.27 -8.89 8.73
CA ILE A 240 11.97 -8.52 8.18
C ILE A 240 12.14 -7.57 6.99
N ILE A 241 11.55 -7.96 5.85
CA ILE A 241 11.36 -7.10 4.69
C ILE A 241 10.00 -6.41 4.85
N PRO A 242 9.94 -5.13 5.27
CA PRO A 242 8.68 -4.39 5.29
C PRO A 242 8.24 -4.03 3.87
N GLY A 243 6.97 -3.72 3.65
CA GLY A 243 6.53 -3.17 2.38
C GLY A 243 7.25 -1.86 2.04
N HIS A 244 7.44 -1.00 3.05
CA HIS A 244 8.16 0.25 2.90
C HIS A 244 9.10 0.53 4.09
N GLY A 245 10.25 1.13 3.78
CA GLY A 245 11.25 1.49 4.77
C GLY A 245 12.44 0.52 4.79
N PRO A 246 13.39 0.73 5.69
CA PRO A 246 14.56 -0.14 5.82
C PRO A 246 14.18 -1.51 6.38
N GLU A 247 15.09 -2.49 6.26
CA GLU A 247 14.98 -3.78 6.95
C GLU A 247 14.57 -3.59 8.41
N ALA A 248 13.69 -4.46 8.88
CA ALA A 248 13.05 -4.35 10.18
C ALA A 248 13.31 -5.58 11.06
N THR A 249 12.92 -5.47 12.32
CA THR A 249 13.00 -6.49 13.34
C THR A 249 11.64 -6.72 14.00
N ARG A 250 11.53 -7.77 14.80
CA ARG A 250 10.36 -8.01 15.65
C ARG A 250 10.01 -6.83 16.56
N ALA A 251 11.03 -6.12 17.06
CA ALA A 251 10.83 -4.95 17.90
C ALA A 251 10.17 -3.80 17.14
N ASP A 252 10.47 -3.64 15.85
CA ASP A 252 9.87 -2.62 15.00
C ASP A 252 8.40 -2.93 14.70
N ILE A 253 8.03 -4.21 14.51
CA ILE A 253 6.61 -4.63 14.44
C ILE A 253 5.87 -4.19 15.70
N LYS A 254 6.46 -4.44 16.88
CA LYS A 254 5.87 -4.05 18.16
C LYS A 254 5.71 -2.54 18.26
N ALA A 255 6.74 -1.77 17.88
CA ALA A 255 6.72 -0.30 17.93
C ALA A 255 5.61 0.27 17.03
N LEU A 256 5.49 -0.23 15.78
CA LEU A 256 4.43 0.15 14.87
C LEU A 256 3.05 -0.18 15.43
N ARG A 257 2.85 -1.39 15.95
CA ARG A 257 1.58 -1.80 16.53
C ARG A 257 1.18 -0.92 17.73
N ASP A 258 2.11 -0.67 18.63
CA ASP A 258 1.85 0.12 19.84
C ASP A 258 1.55 1.58 19.47
N MET A 259 2.23 2.15 18.47
CA MET A 259 1.91 3.46 17.91
C MET A 259 0.51 3.48 17.32
N MET A 260 0.13 2.50 16.49
CA MET A 260 -1.20 2.44 15.87
C MET A 260 -2.31 2.34 16.89
N VAL A 261 -2.15 1.50 17.92
CA VAL A 261 -3.14 1.40 19.02
C VAL A 261 -3.31 2.75 19.71
N ALA A 262 -2.22 3.43 20.03
CA ALA A 262 -2.27 4.73 20.68
C ALA A 262 -2.87 5.82 19.78
N ALA A 263 -2.56 5.80 18.48
CA ALA A 263 -3.10 6.73 17.50
C ALA A 263 -4.63 6.57 17.33
N VAL A 264 -5.10 5.32 17.24
CA VAL A 264 -6.56 5.03 17.16
C VAL A 264 -7.28 5.55 18.40
N VAL A 265 -6.75 5.30 19.60
CA VAL A 265 -7.35 5.80 20.85
C VAL A 265 -7.37 7.33 20.87
N ALA A 266 -6.28 8.00 20.49
CA ALA A 266 -6.20 9.46 20.49
C ALA A 266 -7.21 10.11 19.54
N VAL A 267 -7.41 9.50 18.35
CA VAL A 267 -8.40 10.00 17.38
C VAL A 267 -9.82 9.71 17.85
N ASP A 268 -10.10 8.51 18.39
CA ASP A 268 -11.43 8.16 18.94
C ASP A 268 -11.85 9.12 20.06
N GLU A 269 -10.96 9.39 21.03
CA GLU A 269 -11.18 10.41 22.07
C GLU A 269 -11.42 11.81 21.47
N ALA A 270 -10.68 12.19 20.43
CA ALA A 270 -10.87 13.47 19.74
C ALA A 270 -12.21 13.54 19.01
N MET A 271 -12.80 12.42 18.59
CA MET A 271 -14.12 12.32 17.93
C MET A 271 -15.29 12.43 18.91
N GLU A 272 -15.07 12.35 20.23
CA GLU A 272 -16.13 12.43 21.22
C GLU A 272 -17.03 13.65 21.03
N GLY A 273 -18.35 13.43 21.21
CA GLY A 273 -19.38 14.45 21.00
C GLY A 273 -19.79 14.62 19.53
N GLY A 274 -19.38 13.73 18.62
CA GLY A 274 -19.77 13.74 17.21
C GLY A 274 -19.09 14.86 16.40
N LYS A 275 -17.84 15.18 16.74
CA LYS A 275 -17.05 16.20 16.05
C LYS A 275 -16.80 15.82 14.58
N SER A 276 -16.78 16.82 13.72
CA SER A 276 -16.40 16.64 12.31
C SER A 276 -14.90 16.33 12.17
N LEU A 277 -14.49 15.73 11.04
CA LEU A 277 -13.07 15.51 10.73
C LEU A 277 -12.23 16.79 10.88
N VAL A 278 -12.72 17.92 10.40
CA VAL A 278 -12.03 19.22 10.50
C VAL A 278 -11.81 19.61 11.97
N ASP A 279 -12.83 19.41 12.84
CA ASP A 279 -12.72 19.73 14.26
C ASP A 279 -11.73 18.78 14.95
N VAL A 280 -11.71 17.49 14.57
CA VAL A 280 -10.76 16.50 15.11
C VAL A 280 -9.33 16.86 14.69
N GLN A 281 -9.08 17.12 13.40
CA GLN A 281 -7.77 17.53 12.91
C GLN A 281 -7.26 18.82 13.57
N ALA A 282 -8.16 19.78 13.85
CA ALA A 282 -7.79 21.00 14.56
C ALA A 282 -7.31 20.77 16.01
N THR A 283 -7.60 19.62 16.63
CA THR A 283 -7.07 19.25 17.96
C THR A 283 -5.66 18.65 17.90
N ASP A 284 -5.16 18.32 16.69
CA ASP A 284 -3.86 17.68 16.44
C ASP A 284 -3.61 16.44 17.32
N PRO A 285 -4.51 15.42 17.27
CA PRO A 285 -4.44 14.29 18.20
C PRO A 285 -3.19 13.44 18.03
N LEU A 286 -2.50 13.54 16.88
CA LEU A 286 -1.31 12.76 16.55
C LEU A 286 0.00 13.55 16.66
N ALA A 287 -0.03 14.78 17.24
CA ALA A 287 1.17 15.59 17.48
C ALA A 287 2.35 14.81 18.14
N PRO A 288 2.12 13.90 19.12
CA PRO A 288 3.22 13.16 19.75
C PRO A 288 4.01 12.25 18.79
N TRP A 289 3.45 11.88 17.65
CA TRP A 289 4.08 10.97 16.68
C TRP A 289 4.43 11.63 15.33
N SER A 290 4.02 12.88 15.14
CA SER A 290 4.12 13.58 13.86
C SER A 290 5.55 13.65 13.32
N ASP A 291 6.52 13.99 14.17
CA ASP A 291 7.92 14.17 13.75
C ASP A 291 8.63 12.83 13.48
N ASP A 292 8.31 11.79 14.24
CA ASP A 292 8.99 10.48 14.13
C ASP A 292 8.36 9.57 13.06
N TRP A 293 7.06 9.70 12.82
CA TRP A 293 6.30 8.78 11.95
C TRP A 293 5.75 9.44 10.69
N GLY A 294 5.64 10.76 10.67
CA GLY A 294 5.13 11.50 9.51
C GLY A 294 6.08 11.47 8.31
N TRP A 295 5.55 11.37 7.10
CA TRP A 295 6.30 11.43 5.85
C TRP A 295 5.48 12.07 4.74
N ALA A 296 6.10 12.32 3.57
CA ALA A 296 5.49 13.10 2.49
C ALA A 296 4.15 12.55 1.97
N PHE A 297 3.93 11.23 2.03
CA PHE A 297 2.67 10.63 1.58
C PHE A 297 1.64 10.55 2.71
N ILE A 298 2.03 10.21 3.94
CA ILE A 298 1.14 10.16 5.11
C ILE A 298 1.75 11.00 6.24
N ASP A 299 1.22 12.20 6.43
CA ASP A 299 1.45 13.04 7.59
C ASP A 299 0.40 12.78 8.70
N ALA A 300 0.52 13.45 9.84
CA ALA A 300 -0.40 13.28 10.96
C ALA A 300 -1.84 13.67 10.61
N GLU A 301 -2.04 14.71 9.78
CA GLU A 301 -3.37 15.16 9.36
C GLU A 301 -4.06 14.10 8.50
N ARG A 302 -3.33 13.54 7.53
CA ARG A 302 -3.83 12.47 6.65
C ARG A 302 -4.05 11.17 7.42
N PHE A 303 -3.15 10.82 8.34
CA PHE A 303 -3.31 9.62 9.17
C PHE A 303 -4.52 9.74 10.10
N THR A 304 -4.76 10.93 10.70
CA THR A 304 -6.00 11.23 11.44
C THR A 304 -7.23 11.03 10.57
N ALA A 305 -7.21 11.49 9.32
CA ALA A 305 -8.34 11.33 8.41
C ALA A 305 -8.64 9.86 8.06
N LEU A 306 -7.60 9.02 7.90
CA LEU A 306 -7.77 7.58 7.68
C LEU A 306 -8.41 6.89 8.88
N ILE A 307 -7.92 7.18 10.10
CA ILE A 307 -8.50 6.63 11.35
C ILE A 307 -9.94 7.09 11.50
N TYR A 308 -10.21 8.40 11.29
CA TYR A 308 -11.56 8.95 11.37
C TYR A 308 -12.53 8.26 10.38
N ALA A 309 -12.09 8.01 9.16
CA ALA A 309 -12.91 7.33 8.15
C ALA A 309 -13.25 5.90 8.54
N ASP A 310 -12.27 5.14 9.07
CA ASP A 310 -12.47 3.77 9.56
C ASP A 310 -13.44 3.73 10.76
N LEU A 311 -13.25 4.60 11.74
CA LEU A 311 -14.11 4.65 12.95
C LEU A 311 -15.53 5.18 12.67
N SER A 312 -15.76 5.83 11.52
CA SER A 312 -17.07 6.38 11.12
C SER A 312 -17.87 5.46 10.19
N SER A 313 -17.29 4.30 9.80
CA SER A 313 -17.87 3.36 8.82
C SER A 313 -18.97 2.45 9.38
#